data_210b5e536dabfdf03be5f55fdb77ea60
#
_entry.id   210b5e536dabfdf03be5f55fdb77ea60
#
_cell.length_a   1.000
_cell.length_b   1.000
_cell.length_c   1.000
_cell.angle_alpha   90.00
_cell.angle_beta   90.00
_cell.angle_gamma   90.00
#
_symmetry.space_group_name_H-M   'P 1'
#
loop_
_entity.id
_entity.type
_entity.pdbx_description
1 polymer ?
#
loop_
_entity_poly.entity_id
_entity_poly.type
_entity_poly.pdbx_seq_one_letter_code
_entity_poly.pdbx_strand_id
1 'polypeptide(L)'
;MSVKLVSDEKIAETSSKGNQEKWLDNGVWYKLDQFGYESLAETLVSQLLCQSNIEQDTPFKFVRYDISRVIAHGRERVCCASADFLKEGQSIITLAHLLKREVGESMKQQLGKLPSDKARIRYIAEQTAEITGLHDFPQYLTLLFEIDSLILNDDRHLNNIAVLEHGGSYDYCPIFDNGAGLLSNMQVYNVGIEPGGLIPSVMSRPFNISFNRQMGTVRRLYGNQLSLPKFAKADIGQPLAPLLDYYPKPLRGFNVLYTHKAEISVNPNTIMTPDVHMIPYIIIAHQYIFCFQNISVQRQTPPFFAACCSVRYLRS
;
A
#
# COMPACT_ATOMS: atom_id res chain seq x y z
N MET A 1 -14.80 21.07 -10.41
CA MET A 1 -15.03 20.18 -9.26
C MET A 1 -15.34 21.02 -8.04
N SER A 2 -16.42 20.75 -7.31
CA SER A 2 -16.72 21.43 -6.06
C SER A 2 -15.82 20.87 -4.96
N VAL A 3 -15.04 21.71 -4.30
CA VAL A 3 -14.21 21.30 -3.16
C VAL A 3 -15.09 21.28 -1.92
N LYS A 4 -15.10 20.15 -1.21
CA LYS A 4 -15.92 19.94 -0.01
C LYS A 4 -15.31 20.66 1.19
N LEU A 5 -16.13 21.42 1.91
CA LEU A 5 -15.75 22.03 3.18
C LEU A 5 -16.04 21.07 4.34
N VAL A 6 -15.06 20.86 5.21
CA VAL A 6 -15.18 20.01 6.40
C VAL A 6 -14.85 20.83 7.64
N SER A 7 -15.71 20.79 8.67
CA SER A 7 -15.47 21.48 9.94
C SER A 7 -14.48 20.70 10.80
N ASP A 8 -13.71 21.45 11.61
CA ASP A 8 -12.75 20.84 12.55
C ASP A 8 -13.46 19.99 13.61
N GLU A 9 -14.68 20.36 14.01
CA GLU A 9 -15.54 19.58 14.93
C GLU A 9 -15.84 18.20 14.35
N LYS A 10 -16.21 18.10 13.07
CA LYS A 10 -16.52 16.82 12.42
C LYS A 10 -15.30 15.91 12.31
N ILE A 11 -14.13 16.46 12.05
CA ILE A 11 -12.86 15.71 12.05
C ILE A 11 -12.58 15.17 13.46
N ALA A 12 -12.77 15.98 14.50
CA ALA A 12 -12.52 15.59 15.88
C ALA A 12 -13.49 14.51 16.40
N GLU A 13 -14.78 14.58 16.04
CA GLU A 13 -15.81 13.64 16.47
C GLU A 13 -15.63 12.24 15.88
N THR A 14 -15.16 12.15 14.66
CA THR A 14 -15.07 10.87 13.91
C THR A 14 -13.66 10.33 13.77
N SER A 15 -12.64 11.10 14.17
CA SER A 15 -11.24 10.69 14.13
C SER A 15 -10.99 9.51 15.06
N SER A 16 -10.74 8.34 14.50
CA SER A 16 -10.23 7.21 15.30
C SER A 16 -8.79 7.49 15.71
N LYS A 17 -8.35 6.91 16.83
CA LYS A 17 -6.99 7.01 17.36
C LYS A 17 -5.97 6.50 16.31
N GLY A 18 -5.41 7.40 15.54
CA GLY A 18 -4.37 7.14 14.52
C GLY A 18 -3.71 8.44 14.13
N ASN A 19 -2.51 8.35 13.54
CA ASN A 19 -1.73 9.53 13.16
C ASN A 19 -2.30 10.29 11.96
N GLN A 20 -3.23 9.70 11.19
CA GLN A 20 -3.82 10.30 9.99
C GLN A 20 -5.23 10.82 10.29
N GLU A 21 -5.49 12.08 9.95
CA GLU A 21 -6.80 12.68 10.08
C GLU A 21 -7.81 12.02 9.14
N LYS A 22 -8.94 11.57 9.68
CA LYS A 22 -10.02 10.93 8.95
C LYS A 22 -11.37 11.22 9.58
N TRP A 23 -12.42 11.21 8.76
CA TRP A 23 -13.81 11.40 9.23
C TRP A 23 -14.78 10.66 8.32
N LEU A 24 -15.95 10.38 8.87
CA LEU A 24 -17.09 9.81 8.16
C LEU A 24 -18.11 10.89 7.82
N ASP A 25 -18.55 10.96 6.58
CA ASP A 25 -19.61 11.87 6.14
C ASP A 25 -20.53 11.21 5.12
N ASN A 26 -21.81 11.07 5.48
CA ASN A 26 -22.84 10.45 4.62
C ASN A 26 -22.43 9.07 4.08
N GLY A 27 -21.87 8.21 4.92
CA GLY A 27 -21.43 6.86 4.54
C GLY A 27 -20.14 6.82 3.71
N VAL A 28 -19.38 7.92 3.66
CA VAL A 28 -18.09 8.00 2.97
C VAL A 28 -17.01 8.40 3.97
N TRP A 29 -15.99 7.58 4.07
CA TRP A 29 -14.78 7.87 4.82
C TRP A 29 -13.83 8.72 3.99
N TYR A 30 -13.23 9.71 4.63
CA TYR A 30 -12.18 10.56 4.08
C TYR A 30 -10.94 10.46 4.93
N LYS A 31 -9.75 10.35 4.30
CA LYS A 31 -8.45 10.35 4.96
C LYS A 31 -7.58 11.43 4.32
N LEU A 32 -7.02 12.36 5.11
CA LEU A 32 -6.13 13.42 4.62
C LEU A 32 -4.71 12.91 4.42
N ASP A 33 -4.02 13.43 3.40
CA ASP A 33 -2.57 13.31 3.33
C ASP A 33 -1.91 14.06 4.48
N GLN A 34 -1.02 13.39 5.18
CA GLN A 34 -0.35 13.93 6.36
C GLN A 34 1.16 13.97 6.21
N PHE A 35 1.75 12.92 5.70
CA PHE A 35 3.20 12.74 5.62
C PHE A 35 3.74 12.80 4.20
N GLY A 36 2.87 12.76 3.20
CA GLY A 36 3.29 12.80 1.81
C GLY A 36 2.14 12.66 0.81
N TYR A 37 2.04 11.50 0.13
CA TYR A 37 1.04 11.24 -0.91
C TYR A 37 0.29 9.92 -0.64
N GLU A 38 -0.15 9.75 0.61
CA GLU A 38 -0.86 8.55 1.08
C GLU A 38 -2.15 8.32 0.29
N SER A 39 -2.88 9.39 -0.04
CA SER A 39 -4.13 9.30 -0.83
C SER A 39 -3.89 8.82 -2.25
N LEU A 40 -2.77 9.20 -2.86
CA LEU A 40 -2.36 8.68 -4.16
C LEU A 40 -2.04 7.19 -4.06
N ALA A 41 -1.30 6.78 -3.02
CA ALA A 41 -0.93 5.38 -2.80
C ALA A 41 -2.19 4.52 -2.60
N GLU A 42 -3.13 4.92 -1.74
CA GLU A 42 -4.41 4.21 -1.52
C GLU A 42 -5.19 4.06 -2.83
N THR A 43 -5.34 5.16 -3.58
CA THR A 43 -6.13 5.17 -4.82
C THR A 43 -5.48 4.31 -5.89
N LEU A 44 -4.18 4.48 -6.15
CA LEU A 44 -3.47 3.71 -7.17
C LEU A 44 -3.47 2.21 -6.84
N VAL A 45 -3.19 1.86 -5.58
CA VAL A 45 -3.19 0.46 -5.13
C VAL A 45 -4.58 -0.15 -5.32
N SER A 46 -5.66 0.53 -4.93
CA SER A 46 -7.00 0.00 -5.11
C SER A 46 -7.36 -0.20 -6.60
N GLN A 47 -6.91 0.68 -7.48
CA GLN A 47 -7.09 0.52 -8.94
C GLN A 47 -6.31 -0.68 -9.50
N LEU A 48 -5.09 -0.93 -9.01
CA LEU A 48 -4.32 -2.12 -9.38
C LEU A 48 -4.99 -3.40 -8.88
N LEU A 49 -5.51 -3.41 -7.66
CA LEU A 49 -6.20 -4.56 -7.08
C LEU A 49 -7.52 -4.89 -7.80
N CYS A 50 -8.19 -3.90 -8.43
CA CYS A 50 -9.35 -4.15 -9.30
C CYS A 50 -9.03 -5.07 -10.49
N GLN A 51 -7.77 -5.19 -10.88
CA GLN A 51 -7.31 -6.05 -11.97
C GLN A 51 -6.79 -7.41 -11.47
N SER A 52 -6.82 -7.66 -10.17
CA SER A 52 -6.35 -8.91 -9.56
C SER A 52 -7.44 -9.97 -9.53
N ASN A 53 -7.02 -11.18 -9.13
CA ASN A 53 -7.94 -12.30 -8.90
C ASN A 53 -8.72 -12.20 -7.58
N ILE A 54 -8.49 -11.21 -6.73
CA ILE A 54 -8.99 -11.20 -5.34
C ILE A 54 -10.49 -11.44 -5.27
N GLU A 55 -11.30 -10.61 -5.94
CA GLU A 55 -12.76 -10.69 -5.85
C GLU A 55 -13.38 -11.78 -6.74
N GLN A 56 -12.60 -12.36 -7.66
CA GLN A 56 -13.06 -13.39 -8.60
C GLN A 56 -12.81 -14.80 -8.07
N ASP A 57 -11.63 -15.04 -7.45
CA ASP A 57 -11.17 -16.37 -7.09
C ASP A 57 -11.07 -16.58 -5.57
N THR A 58 -11.32 -15.54 -4.75
CA THR A 58 -11.22 -15.62 -3.30
C THR A 58 -12.44 -15.04 -2.61
N PRO A 59 -12.72 -15.41 -1.35
CA PRO A 59 -13.78 -14.78 -0.56
C PRO A 59 -13.41 -13.39 -0.06
N PHE A 60 -12.20 -12.92 -0.33
CA PHE A 60 -11.67 -11.69 0.21
C PHE A 60 -12.09 -10.47 -0.63
N LYS A 61 -12.09 -9.31 0.00
CA LYS A 61 -12.41 -8.02 -0.61
C LYS A 61 -11.37 -7.00 -0.26
N PHE A 62 -11.36 -5.90 -0.98
CA PHE A 62 -10.53 -4.74 -0.67
C PHE A 62 -11.34 -3.45 -0.78
N VAL A 63 -10.88 -2.42 -0.06
CA VAL A 63 -11.51 -1.09 -0.09
C VAL A 63 -11.07 -0.35 -1.36
N ARG A 64 -12.05 0.21 -2.08
CA ARG A 64 -11.79 1.09 -3.22
C ARG A 64 -11.69 2.52 -2.75
N TYR A 65 -10.65 3.19 -3.20
CA TYR A 65 -10.38 4.58 -2.86
C TYR A 65 -10.40 5.45 -4.11
N ASP A 66 -10.99 6.63 -3.96
CA ASP A 66 -10.94 7.71 -4.95
C ASP A 66 -10.19 8.90 -4.35
N ILE A 67 -9.32 9.53 -5.14
CA ILE A 67 -8.62 10.75 -4.72
C ILE A 67 -9.56 11.95 -4.82
N SER A 68 -9.48 12.88 -3.86
CA SER A 68 -10.31 14.07 -3.80
C SER A 68 -9.57 15.24 -3.14
N ARG A 69 -10.20 16.41 -3.15
CA ARG A 69 -9.76 17.60 -2.41
C ARG A 69 -10.86 18.07 -1.49
N VAL A 70 -10.45 18.51 -0.33
CA VAL A 70 -11.32 19.06 0.70
C VAL A 70 -10.71 20.34 1.27
N ILE A 71 -11.54 21.22 1.82
CA ILE A 71 -11.08 22.32 2.66
C ILE A 71 -11.16 21.84 4.11
N ALA A 72 -10.00 21.62 4.71
CA ALA A 72 -9.86 21.24 6.11
C ALA A 72 -8.90 22.23 6.80
N HIS A 73 -9.23 22.67 8.02
CA HIS A 73 -8.47 23.69 8.76
C HIS A 73 -8.23 24.97 7.93
N GLY A 74 -9.23 25.39 7.16
CA GLY A 74 -9.17 26.58 6.31
C GLY A 74 -8.24 26.50 5.09
N ARG A 75 -7.75 25.30 4.73
CA ARG A 75 -6.85 25.06 3.59
C ARG A 75 -7.34 23.94 2.71
N GLU A 76 -7.07 24.05 1.41
CA GLU A 76 -7.28 22.92 0.49
C GLU A 76 -6.25 21.83 0.76
N ARG A 77 -6.74 20.61 0.97
CA ARG A 77 -5.95 19.42 1.26
C ARG A 77 -6.35 18.29 0.32
N VAL A 78 -5.38 17.44 -0.03
CA VAL A 78 -5.65 16.20 -0.73
C VAL A 78 -6.10 15.15 0.27
N CYS A 79 -7.08 14.34 -0.13
CA CYS A 79 -7.57 13.20 0.63
C CYS A 79 -7.92 12.05 -0.29
N CYS A 80 -8.00 10.85 0.23
CA CYS A 80 -8.72 9.76 -0.41
C CYS A 80 -10.08 9.55 0.27
N ALA A 81 -11.03 9.06 -0.53
CA ALA A 81 -12.39 8.78 -0.10
C ALA A 81 -12.75 7.33 -0.40
N SER A 82 -13.46 6.68 0.50
CA SER A 82 -13.98 5.32 0.32
C SER A 82 -15.37 5.18 0.92
N ALA A 83 -16.22 4.33 0.33
CA ALA A 83 -17.49 3.99 0.97
C ALA A 83 -17.23 3.31 2.32
N ASP A 84 -18.11 3.58 3.29
CA ASP A 84 -18.12 2.80 4.51
C ASP A 84 -18.57 1.38 4.18
N PHE A 85 -17.72 0.41 4.50
CA PHE A 85 -17.99 -1.00 4.23
C PHE A 85 -18.66 -1.72 5.39
N LEU A 86 -18.79 -1.06 6.55
CA LEU A 86 -19.47 -1.64 7.70
C LEU A 86 -20.98 -1.70 7.49
N LYS A 87 -21.55 -2.85 7.79
CA LYS A 87 -23.00 -3.02 7.89
C LYS A 87 -23.45 -2.66 9.31
N GLU A 88 -24.76 -2.46 9.44
CA GLU A 88 -25.37 -2.22 10.75
C GLU A 88 -25.03 -3.35 11.74
N GLY A 89 -24.57 -2.97 12.92
CA GLY A 89 -24.15 -3.90 13.97
C GLY A 89 -22.79 -4.56 13.76
N GLN A 90 -22.07 -4.27 12.67
CA GLN A 90 -20.69 -4.72 12.49
C GLN A 90 -19.69 -3.76 13.10
N SER A 91 -18.58 -4.31 13.59
CA SER A 91 -17.43 -3.56 14.07
C SER A 91 -16.12 -4.13 13.56
N ILE A 92 -15.11 -3.26 13.41
CA ILE A 92 -13.75 -3.67 13.05
C ILE A 92 -13.01 -4.04 14.33
N ILE A 93 -12.47 -5.26 14.38
CA ILE A 93 -11.61 -5.71 15.46
C ILE A 93 -10.22 -5.95 14.92
N THR A 94 -9.24 -5.14 15.32
CA THR A 94 -7.85 -5.31 14.91
C THR A 94 -7.25 -6.56 15.55
N LEU A 95 -6.29 -7.20 14.85
CA LEU A 95 -5.63 -8.40 15.43
C LEU A 95 -4.92 -8.10 16.73
N ALA A 96 -4.36 -6.91 16.90
CA ALA A 96 -3.76 -6.51 18.17
C ALA A 96 -4.79 -6.55 19.31
N HIS A 97 -6.02 -6.10 19.04
CA HIS A 97 -7.10 -6.11 20.02
C HIS A 97 -7.68 -7.51 20.24
N LEU A 98 -8.00 -8.22 19.16
CA LEU A 98 -8.54 -9.58 19.18
C LEU A 98 -7.64 -10.51 20.00
N LEU A 99 -6.37 -10.60 19.63
CA LEU A 99 -5.43 -11.51 20.26
C LEU A 99 -5.12 -11.11 21.72
N LYS A 100 -5.13 -9.81 22.05
CA LYS A 100 -5.02 -9.36 23.44
C LYS A 100 -6.24 -9.77 24.26
N ARG A 101 -7.45 -9.66 23.71
CA ARG A 101 -8.70 -10.01 24.38
C ARG A 101 -8.77 -11.52 24.66
N GLU A 102 -8.41 -12.35 23.71
CA GLU A 102 -8.58 -13.80 23.78
C GLU A 102 -7.39 -14.51 24.47
N VAL A 103 -6.17 -14.03 24.28
CA VAL A 103 -4.96 -14.66 24.82
C VAL A 103 -4.53 -14.07 26.16
N GLY A 104 -5.00 -12.86 26.51
CA GLY A 104 -4.72 -12.23 27.80
C GLY A 104 -3.32 -11.66 27.98
N GLU A 105 -2.38 -11.91 27.06
CA GLU A 105 -1.04 -11.37 27.06
C GLU A 105 -0.83 -10.38 25.89
N SER A 106 0.16 -9.49 26.03
CA SER A 106 0.51 -8.64 24.91
C SER A 106 1.09 -9.49 23.76
N MET A 107 0.62 -9.23 22.55
CA MET A 107 1.09 -9.95 21.36
C MET A 107 2.61 -9.87 21.20
N LYS A 108 3.23 -8.76 21.60
CA LYS A 108 4.69 -8.60 21.59
C LYS A 108 5.39 -9.65 22.46
N GLN A 109 4.82 -9.94 23.63
CA GLN A 109 5.36 -10.95 24.55
C GLN A 109 5.20 -12.36 23.96
N GLN A 110 4.02 -12.68 23.43
CA GLN A 110 3.76 -13.98 22.80
C GLN A 110 4.70 -14.23 21.62
N LEU A 111 4.78 -13.29 20.69
CA LEU A 111 5.65 -13.40 19.53
C LEU A 111 7.13 -13.44 19.91
N GLY A 112 7.51 -12.77 21.01
CA GLY A 112 8.88 -12.80 21.53
C GLY A 112 9.33 -14.19 22.03
N LYS A 113 8.39 -15.04 22.46
CA LYS A 113 8.67 -16.42 22.91
C LYS A 113 8.90 -17.39 21.74
N LEU A 114 8.51 -17.01 20.54
CA LEU A 114 8.57 -17.91 19.37
C LEU A 114 9.95 -17.86 18.69
N PRO A 115 10.49 -19.03 18.30
CA PRO A 115 11.91 -19.16 17.91
C PRO A 115 12.24 -18.61 16.52
N SER A 116 11.23 -18.35 15.68
CA SER A 116 11.47 -17.94 14.29
C SER A 116 10.31 -17.12 13.72
N ASP A 117 10.59 -16.37 12.64
CA ASP A 117 9.56 -15.63 11.92
C ASP A 117 8.48 -16.57 11.35
N LYS A 118 8.88 -17.76 10.89
CA LYS A 118 7.94 -18.81 10.45
C LYS A 118 6.98 -19.20 11.58
N ALA A 119 7.48 -19.38 12.79
CA ALA A 119 6.65 -19.71 13.95
C ALA A 119 5.72 -18.56 14.34
N ARG A 120 6.21 -17.31 14.27
CA ARG A 120 5.42 -16.10 14.56
C ARG A 120 4.29 -15.90 13.55
N ILE A 121 4.59 -16.04 12.27
CA ILE A 121 3.60 -15.94 11.18
C ILE A 121 2.52 -17.00 11.35
N ARG A 122 2.94 -18.26 11.54
CA ARG A 122 2.04 -19.38 11.75
C ARG A 122 1.14 -19.14 12.95
N TYR A 123 1.70 -18.70 14.07
CA TYR A 123 0.96 -18.43 15.29
C TYR A 123 -0.16 -17.40 15.06
N ILE A 124 0.16 -16.27 14.41
CA ILE A 124 -0.86 -15.23 14.12
C ILE A 124 -1.96 -15.81 13.21
N ALA A 125 -1.58 -16.50 12.14
CA ALA A 125 -2.53 -17.02 11.17
C ALA A 125 -3.46 -18.08 11.79
N GLU A 126 -2.90 -19.08 12.47
CA GLU A 126 -3.64 -20.21 13.02
C GLU A 126 -4.47 -19.80 14.25
N GLN A 127 -3.91 -18.99 15.16
CA GLN A 127 -4.67 -18.50 16.32
C GLN A 127 -5.84 -17.60 15.91
N THR A 128 -5.65 -16.76 14.90
CA THR A 128 -6.78 -15.94 14.42
C THR A 128 -7.86 -16.81 13.79
N ALA A 129 -7.48 -17.82 12.98
CA ALA A 129 -8.43 -18.77 12.40
C ALA A 129 -9.20 -19.56 13.50
N GLU A 130 -8.52 -20.00 14.53
CA GLU A 130 -9.10 -20.74 15.64
C GLU A 130 -10.10 -19.88 16.45
N ILE A 131 -9.70 -18.66 16.80
CA ILE A 131 -10.53 -17.73 17.59
C ILE A 131 -11.78 -17.32 16.81
N THR A 132 -11.64 -17.06 15.52
CA THR A 132 -12.71 -16.46 14.71
C THR A 132 -13.55 -17.48 13.93
N GLY A 133 -13.06 -18.70 13.76
CA GLY A 133 -13.66 -19.70 12.85
C GLY A 133 -13.42 -19.41 11.37
N LEU A 134 -12.61 -18.38 11.04
CA LEU A 134 -12.27 -18.01 9.67
C LEU A 134 -11.15 -18.92 9.13
N HIS A 135 -11.50 -20.08 8.62
CA HIS A 135 -10.54 -21.14 8.24
C HIS A 135 -9.54 -20.70 7.16
N ASP A 136 -9.92 -19.76 6.25
CA ASP A 136 -9.04 -19.22 5.22
C ASP A 136 -8.26 -17.98 5.69
N PHE A 137 -8.22 -17.69 7.01
CA PHE A 137 -7.44 -16.55 7.52
C PHE A 137 -5.93 -16.65 7.21
N PRO A 138 -5.29 -17.83 7.20
CA PRO A 138 -3.93 -17.99 6.72
C PRO A 138 -3.72 -17.53 5.27
N GLN A 139 -4.68 -17.79 4.39
CA GLN A 139 -4.69 -17.34 3.00
C GLN A 139 -4.91 -15.83 2.91
N TYR A 140 -5.83 -15.29 3.72
CA TYR A 140 -6.05 -13.85 3.84
C TYR A 140 -4.78 -13.11 4.29
N LEU A 141 -4.08 -13.62 5.30
CA LEU A 141 -2.82 -13.03 5.77
C LEU A 141 -1.72 -13.13 4.71
N THR A 142 -1.70 -14.23 3.94
CA THR A 142 -0.77 -14.38 2.82
C THR A 142 -1.02 -13.33 1.76
N LEU A 143 -2.27 -13.14 1.36
CA LEU A 143 -2.67 -12.11 0.40
C LEU A 143 -2.26 -10.70 0.85
N LEU A 144 -2.48 -10.36 2.12
CA LEU A 144 -2.04 -9.08 2.70
C LEU A 144 -0.54 -8.87 2.54
N PHE A 145 0.27 -9.88 2.88
CA PHE A 145 1.73 -9.75 2.81
C PHE A 145 2.25 -9.77 1.37
N GLU A 146 1.53 -10.38 0.45
CA GLU A 146 1.83 -10.29 -0.99
C GLU A 146 1.57 -8.88 -1.54
N ILE A 147 0.45 -8.28 -1.16
CA ILE A 147 0.13 -6.88 -1.51
C ILE A 147 1.17 -5.94 -0.89
N ASP A 148 1.45 -6.08 0.40
CA ASP A 148 2.42 -5.23 1.10
C ASP A 148 3.82 -5.35 0.47
N SER A 149 4.21 -6.54 0.03
CA SER A 149 5.48 -6.74 -0.68
C SER A 149 5.50 -6.08 -2.05
N LEU A 150 4.37 -6.10 -2.77
CA LEU A 150 4.22 -5.47 -4.07
C LEU A 150 4.37 -3.95 -3.99
N ILE A 151 3.82 -3.34 -2.96
CA ILE A 151 3.75 -1.88 -2.81
C ILE A 151 4.73 -1.32 -1.76
N LEU A 152 5.50 -2.17 -1.08
CA LEU A 152 6.39 -1.80 0.02
C LEU A 152 5.65 -1.11 1.17
N ASN A 153 4.51 -1.63 1.60
CA ASN A 153 3.76 -1.11 2.73
C ASN A 153 4.45 -1.47 4.05
N ASP A 154 5.17 -0.52 4.63
CA ASP A 154 5.95 -0.70 5.85
C ASP A 154 5.18 -0.43 7.15
N ASP A 155 3.87 -0.17 7.05
CA ASP A 155 3.01 0.10 8.20
C ASP A 155 1.93 -0.98 8.46
N ARG A 156 2.06 -2.18 7.89
CA ARG A 156 1.14 -3.29 8.15
C ARG A 156 1.32 -3.91 9.53
N HIS A 157 1.24 -3.13 10.58
CA HIS A 157 1.25 -3.63 11.95
C HIS A 157 -0.09 -4.29 12.33
N LEU A 158 -0.15 -5.00 13.47
CA LEU A 158 -1.34 -5.78 13.87
C LEU A 158 -2.62 -4.93 14.12
N ASN A 159 -2.50 -3.61 14.23
CA ASN A 159 -3.67 -2.72 14.24
C ASN A 159 -4.19 -2.39 12.82
N ASN A 160 -3.43 -2.68 11.77
CA ASN A 160 -3.81 -2.50 10.38
C ASN A 160 -4.18 -3.84 9.70
N ILE A 161 -4.33 -4.90 10.50
CA ILE A 161 -4.91 -6.18 10.10
C ILE A 161 -6.12 -6.41 10.99
N ALA A 162 -7.28 -6.71 10.40
CA ALA A 162 -8.52 -6.78 11.16
C ALA A 162 -9.46 -7.89 10.66
N VAL A 163 -10.43 -8.20 11.48
CA VAL A 163 -11.64 -8.97 11.14
C VAL A 163 -12.87 -8.12 11.45
N LEU A 164 -14.01 -8.45 10.86
CA LEU A 164 -15.29 -7.86 11.22
C LEU A 164 -15.97 -8.73 12.28
N GLU A 165 -16.56 -8.12 13.29
CA GLU A 165 -17.34 -8.79 14.33
C GLU A 165 -18.81 -8.36 14.25
N HIS A 166 -19.72 -9.32 14.33
CA HIS A 166 -21.14 -9.10 14.40
C HIS A 166 -21.81 -10.17 15.26
N GLY A 167 -22.34 -9.77 16.41
CA GLY A 167 -23.10 -10.68 17.29
C GLY A 167 -22.35 -11.95 17.72
N GLY A 168 -21.03 -11.86 17.88
CA GLY A 168 -20.17 -12.99 18.27
C GLY A 168 -19.68 -13.85 17.10
N SER A 169 -20.08 -13.56 15.87
CA SER A 169 -19.54 -14.15 14.65
C SER A 169 -18.54 -13.21 13.97
N TYR A 170 -17.70 -13.76 13.09
CA TYR A 170 -16.65 -13.01 12.40
C TYR A 170 -16.72 -13.16 10.89
N ASP A 171 -16.32 -12.10 10.19
CA ASP A 171 -16.13 -12.07 8.74
C ASP A 171 -14.73 -11.54 8.41
N TYR A 172 -14.26 -11.82 7.18
CA TYR A 172 -13.03 -11.20 6.65
C TYR A 172 -13.22 -9.71 6.47
N CYS A 173 -12.33 -8.92 7.07
CA CYS A 173 -12.33 -7.48 6.81
C CYS A 173 -11.84 -7.21 5.39
N PRO A 174 -12.48 -6.33 4.61
CA PRO A 174 -11.89 -5.87 3.36
C PRO A 174 -10.47 -5.33 3.59
N ILE A 175 -9.55 -5.63 2.67
CA ILE A 175 -8.15 -5.14 2.74
C ILE A 175 -8.16 -3.63 2.62
N PHE A 176 -7.56 -2.94 3.58
CA PHE A 176 -7.54 -1.47 3.69
C PHE A 176 -6.17 -0.99 4.16
N ASP A 177 -5.98 0.33 4.19
CA ASP A 177 -4.82 1.00 4.75
C ASP A 177 -3.50 0.66 4.03
N ASN A 178 -3.49 0.94 2.72
CA ASN A 178 -2.34 0.76 1.85
C ASN A 178 -1.57 2.08 1.62
N GLY A 179 -1.98 3.15 2.31
CA GLY A 179 -1.45 4.49 2.13
C GLY A 179 0.04 4.65 2.46
N ALA A 180 0.59 3.80 3.34
CA ALA A 180 2.02 3.77 3.64
C ALA A 180 2.86 3.06 2.54
N GLY A 181 2.21 2.51 1.51
CA GLY A 181 2.88 1.90 0.37
C GLY A 181 3.54 2.91 -0.57
N LEU A 182 4.30 2.42 -1.54
CA LEU A 182 4.93 3.21 -2.61
C LEU A 182 5.88 4.30 -2.10
N LEU A 183 6.47 4.13 -0.93
CA LEU A 183 7.34 5.13 -0.27
C LEU A 183 6.63 6.48 -0.06
N SER A 184 5.34 6.46 0.20
CA SER A 184 4.47 7.66 0.26
C SER A 184 4.86 8.65 1.35
N ASN A 185 5.45 8.18 2.46
CA ASN A 185 5.86 9.02 3.57
C ASN A 185 7.16 9.78 3.26
N MET A 186 7.00 11.03 2.80
CA MET A 186 8.11 11.92 2.42
C MET A 186 8.96 12.40 3.61
N GLN A 187 8.50 12.21 4.84
CA GLN A 187 9.30 12.52 6.04
C GLN A 187 10.35 11.43 6.33
N VAL A 188 10.04 10.19 5.91
CA VAL A 188 10.93 9.03 6.06
C VAL A 188 11.72 8.79 4.78
N TYR A 189 11.06 8.85 3.64
CA TYR A 189 11.63 8.55 2.33
C TYR A 189 11.90 9.85 1.56
N ASN A 190 13.16 10.29 1.58
CA ASN A 190 13.54 11.50 0.89
C ASN A 190 13.39 11.32 -0.62
N VAL A 191 12.52 12.15 -1.22
CA VAL A 191 12.26 12.16 -2.66
C VAL A 191 13.50 12.48 -3.52
N GLY A 192 14.57 13.03 -2.95
CA GLY A 192 15.85 13.27 -3.62
C GLY A 192 16.74 12.04 -3.74
N ILE A 193 16.38 10.91 -3.13
CA ILE A 193 17.14 9.66 -3.20
C ILE A 193 16.44 8.73 -4.19
N GLU A 194 17.21 8.16 -5.11
CA GLU A 194 16.73 7.14 -6.03
C GLU A 194 16.08 5.98 -5.27
N PRO A 195 14.90 5.48 -5.67
CA PRO A 195 14.19 4.40 -4.99
C PRO A 195 15.04 3.15 -4.77
N GLY A 196 15.92 2.81 -5.71
CA GLY A 196 16.86 1.70 -5.57
C GLY A 196 17.77 1.80 -4.34
N GLY A 197 18.07 3.03 -3.88
CA GLY A 197 18.80 3.28 -2.65
C GLY A 197 17.94 3.20 -1.39
N LEU A 198 16.63 3.42 -1.51
CA LEU A 198 15.69 3.39 -0.37
C LEU A 198 15.15 1.99 -0.09
N ILE A 199 14.80 1.23 -1.14
CA ILE A 199 14.14 -0.09 -1.04
C ILE A 199 14.82 -1.05 -0.07
N PRO A 200 16.17 -1.20 -0.07
CA PRO A 200 16.84 -2.13 0.85
C PRO A 200 16.64 -1.81 2.32
N SER A 201 16.31 -0.56 2.65
CA SER A 201 16.10 -0.11 4.03
C SER A 201 14.66 -0.27 4.51
N VAL A 202 13.72 -0.50 3.59
CA VAL A 202 12.29 -0.64 3.92
C VAL A 202 12.03 -2.04 4.48
N MET A 203 11.43 -2.09 5.66
CA MET A 203 11.18 -3.36 6.36
C MET A 203 9.69 -3.60 6.50
N SER A 204 9.29 -4.84 6.24
CA SER A 204 7.89 -5.26 6.39
C SER A 204 7.44 -5.30 7.86
N ARG A 205 6.18 -5.08 8.10
CA ARG A 205 5.52 -5.27 9.39
C ARG A 205 4.59 -6.49 9.33
N PRO A 206 4.23 -7.09 10.45
CA PRO A 206 4.56 -6.71 11.84
C PRO A 206 5.91 -7.23 12.35
N PHE A 207 6.68 -7.99 11.54
CA PHE A 207 7.84 -8.75 12.02
C PHE A 207 9.17 -7.99 11.90
N ASN A 208 9.20 -6.85 11.23
CA ASN A 208 10.41 -6.06 10.97
C ASN A 208 11.53 -6.86 10.27
N ILE A 209 11.16 -7.54 9.19
CA ILE A 209 12.03 -8.33 8.32
C ILE A 209 11.88 -7.85 6.87
N SER A 210 12.73 -8.31 5.95
CA SER A 210 12.57 -7.94 4.55
C SER A 210 11.25 -8.47 3.97
N PHE A 211 10.65 -7.73 3.05
CA PHE A 211 9.42 -8.13 2.36
C PHE A 211 9.55 -9.51 1.69
N ASN A 212 10.67 -9.77 1.02
CA ASN A 212 10.93 -11.06 0.39
C ASN A 212 10.92 -12.22 1.40
N ARG A 213 11.48 -12.00 2.61
CA ARG A 213 11.48 -13.02 3.67
C ARG A 213 10.08 -13.24 4.21
N GLN A 214 9.31 -12.18 4.48
CA GLN A 214 7.95 -12.28 4.99
C GLN A 214 7.05 -12.99 3.98
N MET A 215 6.95 -12.48 2.75
CA MET A 215 6.16 -13.04 1.68
C MET A 215 6.58 -14.49 1.33
N GLY A 216 7.88 -14.73 1.14
CA GLY A 216 8.37 -16.07 0.85
C GLY A 216 8.09 -17.07 1.97
N THR A 217 7.93 -16.61 3.22
CA THR A 217 7.56 -17.48 4.34
C THR A 217 6.08 -17.85 4.30
N VAL A 218 5.17 -16.87 4.11
CA VAL A 218 3.72 -17.16 4.03
C VAL A 218 3.38 -18.01 2.81
N ARG A 219 4.02 -17.77 1.66
CA ARG A 219 3.83 -18.57 0.45
C ARG A 219 4.23 -20.03 0.63
N ARG A 220 5.33 -20.30 1.32
CA ARG A 220 5.74 -21.67 1.65
C ARG A 220 4.80 -22.36 2.64
N LEU A 221 4.10 -21.60 3.48
CA LEU A 221 3.15 -22.14 4.45
C LEU A 221 1.77 -22.38 3.84
N TYR A 222 1.27 -21.44 3.04
CA TYR A 222 -0.15 -21.36 2.68
C TYR A 222 -0.41 -21.20 1.17
N GLY A 223 0.63 -21.21 0.35
CA GLY A 223 0.53 -21.03 -1.10
C GLY A 223 0.42 -19.56 -1.52
N ASN A 224 0.46 -19.32 -2.84
CA ASN A 224 0.28 -18.01 -3.43
C ASN A 224 -1.22 -17.67 -3.47
N GLN A 225 -1.57 -16.43 -3.19
CA GLN A 225 -2.95 -15.96 -3.19
C GLN A 225 -3.18 -14.86 -4.25
N LEU A 226 -2.22 -13.96 -4.42
CA LEU A 226 -2.35 -12.84 -5.36
C LEU A 226 -1.92 -13.25 -6.77
N SER A 227 -2.81 -13.01 -7.72
CA SER A 227 -2.49 -13.06 -9.15
C SER A 227 -2.88 -11.72 -9.78
N LEU A 228 -1.96 -11.17 -10.56
CA LEU A 228 -2.14 -9.95 -11.32
C LEU A 228 -1.89 -10.24 -12.80
N PRO A 229 -2.59 -9.57 -13.73
CA PRO A 229 -2.26 -9.66 -15.15
C PRO A 229 -0.85 -9.09 -15.40
N LYS A 230 -0.32 -9.36 -16.57
CA LYS A 230 0.90 -8.68 -17.01
C LYS A 230 0.61 -7.19 -17.20
N PHE A 231 1.28 -6.36 -16.43
CA PHE A 231 1.21 -4.92 -16.61
C PHE A 231 2.30 -4.43 -17.55
N ALA A 232 1.91 -3.70 -18.59
CA ALA A 232 2.82 -2.80 -19.27
C ALA A 232 2.97 -1.51 -18.46
N LYS A 233 4.04 -0.74 -18.67
CA LYS A 233 4.17 0.60 -18.03
C LYS A 233 2.95 1.49 -18.27
N ALA A 234 2.29 1.34 -19.43
CA ALA A 234 1.07 2.06 -19.78
C ALA A 234 -0.07 1.78 -18.80
N ASP A 235 -0.20 0.54 -18.36
CA ASP A 235 -1.31 0.10 -17.50
C ASP A 235 -1.23 0.72 -16.10
N ILE A 236 -0.03 1.12 -15.68
CA ILE A 236 0.19 1.88 -14.42
C ILE A 236 0.16 3.38 -14.71
N GLY A 237 0.75 3.83 -15.81
CA GLY A 237 0.84 5.23 -16.16
C GLY A 237 -0.52 5.88 -16.47
N GLN A 238 -1.43 5.16 -17.11
CA GLN A 238 -2.77 5.66 -17.41
C GLN A 238 -3.58 6.00 -16.15
N PRO A 239 -3.72 5.10 -15.17
CA PRO A 239 -4.41 5.44 -13.92
C PRO A 239 -3.65 6.44 -13.06
N LEU A 240 -2.31 6.48 -13.12
CA LEU A 240 -1.50 7.39 -12.32
C LEU A 240 -1.59 8.84 -12.79
N ALA A 241 -1.55 9.09 -14.11
CA ALA A 241 -1.45 10.44 -14.67
C ALA A 241 -2.50 11.43 -14.12
N PRO A 242 -3.81 11.12 -14.07
CA PRO A 242 -4.82 12.03 -13.52
C PRO A 242 -4.69 12.23 -12.00
N LEU A 243 -4.12 11.27 -11.27
CA LEU A 243 -3.95 11.37 -9.82
C LEU A 243 -2.89 12.41 -9.46
N LEU A 244 -1.91 12.63 -10.33
CA LEU A 244 -0.84 13.59 -10.11
C LEU A 244 -1.30 15.05 -10.17
N ASP A 245 -2.42 15.33 -10.83
CA ASP A 245 -2.99 16.67 -10.90
C ASP A 245 -3.48 17.19 -9.53
N TYR A 246 -3.64 16.30 -8.56
CA TYR A 246 -4.00 16.66 -7.20
C TYR A 246 -2.83 17.24 -6.40
N TYR A 247 -1.59 17.05 -6.84
CA TYR A 247 -0.39 17.44 -6.12
C TYR A 247 0.28 18.69 -6.71
N PRO A 248 1.05 19.44 -5.92
CA PRO A 248 1.78 20.60 -6.42
C PRO A 248 2.83 20.21 -7.47
N LYS A 249 3.26 21.19 -8.29
CA LYS A 249 4.14 21.01 -9.44
C LYS A 249 5.39 20.11 -9.23
N PRO A 250 6.07 20.08 -8.08
CA PRO A 250 7.16 19.13 -7.89
C PRO A 250 6.74 17.66 -8.00
N LEU A 251 5.51 17.33 -7.59
CA LEU A 251 4.93 16.00 -7.83
C LEU A 251 4.24 15.92 -9.20
N ARG A 252 3.81 17.03 -9.82
CA ARG A 252 3.27 17.10 -11.19
C ARG A 252 4.33 16.89 -12.29
N GLY A 253 5.60 16.91 -11.96
CA GLY A 253 6.71 16.57 -12.88
C GLY A 253 6.73 15.11 -13.33
N PHE A 254 5.72 14.34 -12.97
CA PHE A 254 5.40 12.99 -13.40
C PHE A 254 4.86 12.91 -14.84
N ASN A 255 5.53 13.52 -15.78
CA ASN A 255 5.29 13.11 -17.14
C ASN A 255 5.95 11.77 -17.36
N VAL A 256 5.15 10.73 -17.42
CA VAL A 256 5.56 9.40 -17.86
C VAL A 256 6.08 9.53 -19.26
N LEU A 257 7.37 9.74 -19.44
CA LEU A 257 8.02 9.57 -20.73
C LEU A 257 8.12 8.07 -21.00
N TYR A 258 7.26 7.66 -21.89
CA TYR A 258 7.33 6.39 -22.56
C TYR A 258 8.58 6.36 -23.44
N THR A 259 9.69 5.88 -22.94
CA THR A 259 10.78 5.44 -23.78
C THR A 259 11.31 4.10 -23.28
N HIS A 260 11.05 3.11 -24.16
CA HIS A 260 11.64 1.78 -24.26
C HIS A 260 11.24 0.66 -23.31
N LYS A 261 10.49 -0.27 -23.92
CA LYS A 261 10.44 -1.74 -23.77
C LYS A 261 10.99 -2.31 -22.46
N ALA A 262 10.11 -2.50 -21.51
CA ALA A 262 10.22 -3.60 -20.58
C ALA A 262 8.80 -4.16 -20.37
N GLU A 263 8.49 -5.24 -21.05
CA GLU A 263 7.31 -6.05 -20.80
C GLU A 263 7.51 -6.75 -19.45
N ILE A 264 6.63 -6.45 -18.50
CA ILE A 264 6.57 -7.22 -17.25
C ILE A 264 5.91 -8.54 -17.60
N SER A 265 6.73 -9.56 -17.85
CA SER A 265 6.23 -10.91 -18.10
C SER A 265 5.97 -11.61 -16.77
N VAL A 266 4.72 -11.58 -16.29
CA VAL A 266 4.26 -12.50 -15.25
C VAL A 266 3.70 -13.72 -15.96
N ASN A 267 4.48 -14.81 -16.03
CA ASN A 267 4.00 -16.08 -16.54
C ASN A 267 3.05 -16.69 -15.49
N PRO A 268 1.79 -17.00 -15.81
CA PRO A 268 0.85 -17.59 -14.86
C PRO A 268 1.29 -18.97 -14.35
N ASN A 269 2.23 -19.64 -15.03
CA ASN A 269 2.79 -20.93 -14.63
C ASN A 269 4.17 -20.80 -13.96
N THR A 270 4.72 -19.60 -13.84
CA THR A 270 5.94 -19.41 -13.07
C THR A 270 5.52 -19.16 -11.64
N ILE A 271 5.90 -20.05 -10.74
CA ILE A 271 5.95 -19.77 -9.30
C ILE A 271 6.59 -18.39 -9.19
N MET A 272 5.78 -17.37 -8.83
CA MET A 272 6.32 -16.04 -8.59
C MET A 272 7.30 -16.15 -7.43
N THR A 273 8.55 -16.50 -7.73
CA THR A 273 9.60 -15.88 -6.94
C THR A 273 9.38 -14.39 -7.18
N PRO A 274 9.25 -13.57 -6.14
CA PRO A 274 9.25 -12.14 -6.32
C PRO A 274 10.64 -11.80 -6.84
N ASP A 275 10.79 -11.96 -8.15
CA ASP A 275 11.92 -11.36 -8.79
C ASP A 275 11.83 -9.89 -8.41
N VAL A 276 12.88 -9.44 -7.78
CA VAL A 276 13.20 -8.07 -7.40
C VAL A 276 12.86 -7.05 -8.49
N HIS A 277 12.36 -7.50 -9.62
CA HIS A 277 12.03 -6.76 -10.83
C HIS A 277 10.62 -6.13 -10.86
N MET A 278 9.65 -6.57 -10.05
CA MET A 278 8.33 -5.92 -10.01
C MET A 278 8.32 -4.64 -9.15
N ILE A 279 9.03 -4.68 -8.03
CA ILE A 279 9.21 -3.52 -7.13
C ILE A 279 9.78 -2.30 -7.85
N PRO A 280 10.82 -2.41 -8.71
CA PRO A 280 11.31 -1.29 -9.50
C PRO A 280 10.28 -0.62 -10.41
N TYR A 281 9.25 -1.32 -10.88
CA TYR A 281 8.32 -0.75 -11.87
C TYR A 281 7.24 0.12 -11.25
N ILE A 282 6.73 -0.22 -10.08
CA ILE A 282 5.84 0.66 -9.31
C ILE A 282 6.66 1.85 -8.77
N ILE A 283 7.92 1.60 -8.40
CA ILE A 283 8.87 2.61 -7.91
C ILE A 283 9.53 3.38 -9.08
N ILE A 284 9.66 2.82 -10.27
CA ILE A 284 10.04 3.57 -11.48
C ILE A 284 8.99 4.64 -11.81
N ALA A 285 7.72 4.42 -11.51
CA ALA A 285 6.77 5.53 -11.48
C ALA A 285 7.29 6.65 -10.56
N HIS A 286 7.87 6.36 -9.42
CA HIS A 286 8.51 7.33 -8.53
C HIS A 286 9.80 7.94 -9.11
N GLN A 287 10.67 7.19 -9.80
CA GLN A 287 11.89 7.70 -10.44
C GLN A 287 11.61 8.63 -11.63
N TYR A 288 10.62 8.32 -12.45
CA TYR A 288 10.24 9.20 -13.54
C TYR A 288 9.68 10.55 -13.04
N ILE A 289 9.20 10.59 -11.80
CA ILE A 289 8.81 11.83 -11.13
C ILE A 289 9.97 12.81 -11.06
N PHE A 290 11.16 12.32 -10.75
CA PHE A 290 12.34 13.13 -10.47
C PHE A 290 13.13 13.60 -11.70
N CYS A 291 13.27 12.73 -12.72
CA CYS A 291 14.04 13.09 -13.93
C CYS A 291 13.47 14.29 -14.69
N PHE A 292 12.16 14.54 -14.60
CA PHE A 292 11.54 15.64 -15.35
C PHE A 292 11.58 17.00 -14.65
N GLN A 293 11.75 17.06 -13.35
CA GLN A 293 11.96 18.33 -12.67
C GLN A 293 13.26 19.02 -13.15
N ASN A 294 14.28 18.23 -13.48
CA ASN A 294 15.54 18.77 -13.96
C ASN A 294 15.51 19.19 -15.43
N ILE A 295 14.62 18.66 -16.26
CA ILE A 295 14.55 18.98 -17.70
C ILE A 295 13.74 20.25 -17.97
N SER A 296 12.72 20.56 -17.17
CA SER A 296 11.95 21.81 -17.33
C SER A 296 12.72 23.05 -16.93
N VAL A 297 13.73 22.94 -16.05
CA VAL A 297 14.61 24.05 -15.66
C VAL A 297 15.72 24.28 -16.67
N GLN A 298 16.10 23.26 -17.48
CA GLN A 298 17.19 23.38 -18.46
C GLN A 298 16.78 23.86 -19.85
N ARG A 299 15.48 24.10 -20.12
CA ARG A 299 15.05 24.66 -21.43
C ARG A 299 15.39 26.13 -21.66
N GLN A 300 16.12 26.78 -20.73
CA GLN A 300 16.62 28.15 -20.90
C GLN A 300 18.13 28.29 -21.13
N THR A 301 18.87 27.19 -21.35
CA THR A 301 20.29 27.28 -21.73
C THR A 301 20.57 26.52 -23.03
N PRO A 302 21.43 27.06 -23.93
CA PRO A 302 21.68 26.47 -25.24
C PRO A 302 22.55 25.21 -25.20
N PRO A 303 22.75 24.48 -26.31
CA PRO A 303 22.95 23.03 -26.38
C PRO A 303 24.36 22.60 -26.03
N PHE A 304 24.60 22.09 -24.83
CA PHE A 304 25.87 21.47 -24.43
C PHE A 304 25.71 20.13 -23.67
N PHE A 305 24.63 19.43 -23.83
CA PHE A 305 24.45 18.12 -23.18
C PHE A 305 24.09 16.99 -24.16
N ALA A 306 24.95 16.80 -25.16
CA ALA A 306 24.90 15.59 -26.02
C ALA A 306 26.03 14.59 -25.72
N ALA A 307 26.67 14.65 -24.54
CA ALA A 307 27.87 13.86 -24.28
C ALA A 307 27.94 13.17 -22.90
N CYS A 308 26.83 12.74 -22.34
CA CYS A 308 26.89 12.02 -21.03
C CYS A 308 25.93 10.82 -20.91
N CYS A 309 25.71 10.08 -21.98
CA CYS A 309 25.05 8.76 -21.93
C CYS A 309 25.85 7.69 -22.69
N SER A 310 27.15 7.63 -22.46
CA SER A 310 27.94 6.46 -22.86
C SER A 310 28.82 6.02 -21.68
N VAL A 311 28.24 5.33 -20.72
CA VAL A 311 29.00 4.51 -19.79
C VAL A 311 29.09 3.12 -20.38
N ARG A 312 30.24 2.81 -20.98
CA ARG A 312 30.65 1.47 -21.39
C ARG A 312 30.79 0.58 -20.17
N TYR A 313 30.06 -0.52 -20.15
CA TYR A 313 30.44 -1.68 -19.35
C TYR A 313 31.74 -2.26 -19.93
N LEU A 314 32.84 -2.13 -19.24
CA LEU A 314 34.02 -2.95 -19.43
C LEU A 314 34.00 -4.07 -18.38
N ARG A 315 34.04 -5.30 -18.91
CA ARG A 315 34.29 -6.53 -18.17
C ARG A 315 35.72 -6.52 -17.60
N SER A 316 35.88 -6.95 -16.39
CA SER A 316 36.92 -7.86 -15.95
C SER A 316 36.46 -8.51 -14.64
#